data_42bb987a0d8ae0bd51bdd1ae8821ad36
#
_entry.id   42bb987a0d8ae0bd51bdd1ae8821ad36
#
_cell.length_a   1.000
_cell.length_b   1.000
_cell.length_c   1.000
_cell.angle_alpha   90.00
_cell.angle_beta   90.00
_cell.angle_gamma   90.00
#
_symmetry.space_group_name_H-M   'P 1'
#
loop_
_entity.id
_entity.type
_entity.pdbx_description
1 polymer ?
#
loop_
_entity_poly.entity_id
_entity_poly.type
_entity_poly.pdbx_seq_one_letter_code
_entity_poly.pdbx_strand_id
1 'polypeptide(L)'
;MEKTNHYDHDYSITPVDIKDKKSFSYMFVIMVGFTFYTGTMLTGGHLGTNLTFQSLLIVLLIGDLILGTYTSLLSYISAKTSLSTHLLARYSFGKSGSYFVSAILGITQVGWFGVSVVMLALPISKTYDLPIWPVIVVLGALMTFSAYFGVKTLAILSFIAVPAIAILGCYSTGISLSNVGGFYNLNNIVETDTLSITAALGMVIGSFISGGTLTPDFTRFSKTPKIAVSSTIMAFFLGNILMFLFGAIGGLSTGLPDISDVMIAQGLVLPGIIILGLNIWTTNDNTIYAASLAFSNITKIEKKKLVIVNGIIATIFSVILYDNFTSFLSFLSAFIPSLGAIIIADYFFVQKNAYKEDFINKSFKAINPIAFLAFVIGIISSYLPGIACLNAVLGSMISYVLFSKAFDFVSVSKKINSLKLNK
;
A
#
# COMPACT_ATOMS: atom_id res chain seq x y z
N MET A 1 -35.52 0.01 -13.17
CA MET A 1 -34.49 -0.58 -14.05
C MET A 1 -33.48 0.52 -14.35
N GLU A 2 -32.44 0.67 -13.53
CA GLU A 2 -31.30 1.54 -13.85
C GLU A 2 -30.56 0.91 -15.02
N LYS A 3 -30.39 1.67 -16.08
CA LYS A 3 -29.57 1.29 -17.24
C LYS A 3 -28.19 0.95 -16.72
N THR A 4 -27.81 -0.30 -16.76
CA THR A 4 -26.43 -0.77 -16.55
C THR A 4 -25.57 -0.08 -17.60
N ASN A 5 -24.89 0.99 -17.18
CA ASN A 5 -23.92 1.67 -18.01
C ASN A 5 -22.80 0.68 -18.39
N HIS A 6 -22.61 0.47 -19.65
CA HIS A 6 -21.67 -0.47 -20.31
C HIS A 6 -20.18 -0.12 -20.12
N TYR A 7 -19.78 0.60 -19.06
CA TYR A 7 -18.45 1.19 -18.93
C TYR A 7 -17.63 0.71 -17.73
N ASP A 8 -18.06 -0.34 -17.00
CA ASP A 8 -17.29 -0.83 -15.86
C ASP A 8 -16.42 -2.06 -16.24
N HIS A 9 -15.47 -1.86 -17.16
CA HIS A 9 -14.48 -2.88 -17.48
C HIS A 9 -13.56 -3.26 -16.30
N ASP A 10 -13.55 -2.45 -15.22
CA ASP A 10 -12.64 -2.60 -14.08
C ASP A 10 -13.32 -3.16 -12.83
N TYR A 11 -14.60 -3.57 -12.88
CA TYR A 11 -15.35 -4.09 -11.71
C TYR A 11 -15.28 -3.16 -10.49
N SER A 12 -15.41 -1.84 -10.70
CA SER A 12 -15.26 -0.85 -9.63
C SER A 12 -16.36 -0.92 -8.57
N ILE A 13 -17.56 -1.31 -8.97
CA ILE A 13 -18.76 -1.37 -8.11
C ILE A 13 -19.42 -2.76 -8.05
N THR A 14 -18.86 -3.73 -8.75
CA THR A 14 -19.37 -5.11 -8.84
C THR A 14 -18.29 -6.14 -8.51
N PRO A 15 -18.66 -7.36 -8.09
CA PRO A 15 -17.71 -8.46 -7.97
C PRO A 15 -17.11 -8.84 -9.34
N VAL A 16 -15.86 -9.34 -9.32
CA VAL A 16 -15.19 -9.84 -10.54
C VAL A 16 -15.86 -11.12 -11.03
N ASP A 17 -16.18 -11.19 -12.32
CA ASP A 17 -16.74 -12.37 -12.97
C ASP A 17 -15.76 -13.54 -12.95
N ILE A 18 -16.30 -14.76 -12.88
CA ILE A 18 -15.51 -16.01 -12.87
C ILE A 18 -14.63 -16.13 -14.12
N LYS A 19 -15.12 -15.70 -15.28
CA LYS A 19 -14.39 -15.74 -16.58
C LYS A 19 -13.11 -14.90 -16.58
N ASP A 20 -13.06 -13.81 -15.76
CA ASP A 20 -11.94 -12.89 -15.72
C ASP A 20 -10.92 -13.21 -14.63
N LYS A 21 -11.15 -14.30 -13.88
CA LYS A 21 -10.23 -14.80 -12.85
C LYS A 21 -8.92 -15.32 -13.45
N LYS A 22 -7.82 -15.04 -12.76
CA LYS A 22 -6.45 -15.27 -13.23
C LYS A 22 -5.75 -16.43 -12.50
N SER A 23 -4.80 -17.05 -13.20
CA SER A 23 -3.95 -18.13 -12.67
C SER A 23 -2.86 -17.62 -11.73
N PHE A 24 -2.15 -18.56 -11.08
CA PHE A 24 -1.04 -18.23 -10.18
C PHE A 24 0.06 -17.42 -10.85
N SER A 25 0.55 -17.84 -12.03
CA SER A 25 1.66 -17.13 -12.70
C SER A 25 1.30 -15.67 -13.01
N TYR A 26 0.08 -15.42 -13.45
CA TYR A 26 -0.40 -14.07 -13.71
C TYR A 26 -0.49 -13.24 -12.42
N MET A 27 -1.06 -13.81 -11.36
CA MET A 27 -1.19 -13.13 -10.06
C MET A 27 0.17 -12.89 -9.40
N PHE A 28 1.09 -13.85 -9.52
CA PHE A 28 2.46 -13.72 -9.02
C PHE A 28 3.18 -12.54 -9.66
N VAL A 29 3.14 -12.41 -10.98
CA VAL A 29 3.79 -11.30 -11.70
C VAL A 29 3.18 -9.96 -11.29
N ILE A 30 1.84 -9.86 -11.18
CA ILE A 30 1.17 -8.63 -10.72
C ILE A 30 1.61 -8.28 -9.30
N MET A 31 1.59 -9.24 -8.38
CA MET A 31 1.89 -8.98 -6.98
C MET A 31 3.37 -8.68 -6.75
N VAL A 32 4.28 -9.32 -7.48
CA VAL A 32 5.70 -8.95 -7.48
C VAL A 32 5.89 -7.55 -8.06
N GLY A 33 5.28 -7.24 -9.20
CA GLY A 33 5.32 -5.89 -9.78
C GLY A 33 4.77 -4.82 -8.84
N PHE A 34 3.75 -5.17 -8.05
CA PHE A 34 3.17 -4.28 -7.04
C PHE A 34 4.13 -3.99 -5.88
N THR A 35 4.94 -4.98 -5.45
CA THR A 35 5.91 -4.82 -4.35
C THR A 35 7.28 -4.30 -4.81
N PHE A 36 7.60 -4.36 -6.11
CA PHE A 36 8.81 -3.76 -6.70
C PHE A 36 8.63 -2.25 -6.86
N TYR A 37 8.82 -1.54 -5.77
CA TYR A 37 8.58 -0.10 -5.69
C TYR A 37 9.81 0.65 -5.20
N THR A 38 10.24 1.69 -5.93
CA THR A 38 11.43 2.49 -5.58
C THR A 38 11.29 3.21 -4.24
N GLY A 39 10.07 3.55 -3.78
CA GLY A 39 9.84 4.11 -2.45
C GLY A 39 10.22 3.14 -1.31
N THR A 40 10.16 1.83 -1.56
CA THR A 40 10.68 0.83 -0.63
C THR A 40 12.21 0.88 -0.57
N MET A 41 12.90 1.15 -1.71
CA MET A 41 14.35 1.36 -1.71
C MET A 41 14.74 2.64 -0.93
N LEU A 42 14.00 3.73 -1.09
CA LEU A 42 14.21 4.96 -0.30
C LEU A 42 14.07 4.69 1.20
N THR A 43 13.02 3.97 1.60
CA THR A 43 12.85 3.56 3.00
C THR A 43 14.01 2.68 3.46
N GLY A 44 14.42 1.72 2.63
CA GLY A 44 15.58 0.87 2.88
C GLY A 44 16.85 1.67 3.11
N GLY A 45 17.11 2.68 2.28
CA GLY A 45 18.25 3.58 2.42
C GLY A 45 18.25 4.33 3.76
N HIS A 46 17.11 4.90 4.14
CA HIS A 46 16.95 5.51 5.47
C HIS A 46 17.21 4.55 6.62
N LEU A 47 16.79 3.30 6.49
CA LEU A 47 17.07 2.27 7.50
C LEU A 47 18.55 1.90 7.51
N GLY A 48 19.18 1.72 6.35
CA GLY A 48 20.59 1.35 6.22
C GLY A 48 21.54 2.41 6.78
N THR A 49 21.20 3.71 6.66
CA THR A 49 22.02 4.79 7.25
C THR A 49 21.89 4.91 8.76
N ASN A 50 20.89 4.27 9.38
CA ASN A 50 20.56 4.47 10.80
C ASN A 50 20.55 3.19 11.65
N LEU A 51 20.70 2.02 11.04
CA LEU A 51 20.66 0.74 11.74
C LEU A 51 21.95 -0.05 11.47
N THR A 52 22.39 -0.80 12.47
CA THR A 52 23.37 -1.86 12.27
C THR A 52 22.80 -2.90 11.29
N PHE A 53 23.64 -3.56 10.52
CA PHE A 53 23.18 -4.53 9.54
C PHE A 53 22.35 -5.67 10.16
N GLN A 54 22.69 -6.07 11.39
CA GLN A 54 21.94 -7.10 12.12
C GLN A 54 20.53 -6.60 12.52
N SER A 55 20.42 -5.40 13.08
CA SER A 55 19.13 -4.77 13.42
C SER A 55 18.28 -4.58 12.18
N LEU A 56 18.89 -4.15 11.07
CA LEU A 56 18.24 -3.97 9.78
C LEU A 56 17.57 -5.28 9.33
N LEU A 57 18.29 -6.40 9.29
CA LEU A 57 17.73 -7.69 8.87
C LEU A 57 16.55 -8.12 9.75
N ILE A 58 16.66 -7.96 11.06
CA ILE A 58 15.59 -8.29 12.01
C ILE A 58 14.34 -7.42 11.72
N VAL A 59 14.54 -6.13 11.53
CA VAL A 59 13.46 -5.17 11.25
C VAL A 59 12.77 -5.48 9.92
N LEU A 60 13.52 -5.79 8.87
CA LEU A 60 12.96 -6.14 7.58
C LEU A 60 12.15 -7.44 7.66
N LEU A 61 12.69 -8.50 8.28
CA LEU A 61 12.01 -9.78 8.41
C LEU A 61 10.73 -9.66 9.23
N ILE A 62 10.76 -8.98 10.38
CA ILE A 62 9.58 -8.80 11.24
C ILE A 62 8.56 -7.88 10.55
N GLY A 63 9.01 -6.78 9.96
CA GLY A 63 8.12 -5.84 9.28
C GLY A 63 7.39 -6.47 8.10
N ASP A 64 8.09 -7.22 7.25
CA ASP A 64 7.47 -7.93 6.14
C ASP A 64 6.63 -9.14 6.56
N LEU A 65 6.96 -9.79 7.70
CA LEU A 65 6.08 -10.81 8.28
C LEU A 65 4.73 -10.22 8.69
N ILE A 66 4.74 -9.05 9.33
CA ILE A 66 3.53 -8.33 9.73
C ILE A 66 2.74 -7.90 8.49
N LEU A 67 3.40 -7.23 7.53
CA LEU A 67 2.78 -6.81 6.27
C LEU A 67 2.24 -7.99 5.46
N GLY A 68 3.05 -9.04 5.29
CA GLY A 68 2.68 -10.23 4.54
C GLY A 68 1.49 -10.96 5.16
N THR A 69 1.42 -11.03 6.49
CA THR A 69 0.27 -11.62 7.20
C THR A 69 -0.99 -10.78 6.99
N TYR A 70 -0.90 -9.48 7.24
CA TYR A 70 -2.02 -8.55 7.09
C TYR A 70 -2.58 -8.55 5.66
N THR A 71 -1.71 -8.42 4.67
CA THR A 71 -2.09 -8.39 3.25
C THR A 71 -2.62 -9.74 2.76
N SER A 72 -2.08 -10.85 3.29
CA SER A 72 -2.56 -12.21 2.96
C SER A 72 -3.96 -12.47 3.48
N LEU A 73 -4.32 -11.99 4.66
CA LEU A 73 -5.68 -12.08 5.18
C LEU A 73 -6.67 -11.30 4.31
N LEU A 74 -6.32 -10.07 3.92
CA LEU A 74 -7.12 -9.28 2.98
C LEU A 74 -7.23 -9.94 1.61
N SER A 75 -6.12 -10.48 1.11
CA SER A 75 -6.04 -11.23 -0.14
C SER A 75 -6.96 -12.47 -0.15
N TYR A 76 -6.97 -13.22 0.95
CA TYR A 76 -7.88 -14.36 1.12
C TYR A 76 -9.35 -13.92 1.00
N ILE A 77 -9.74 -12.86 1.73
CA ILE A 77 -11.11 -12.34 1.73
C ILE A 77 -11.51 -11.90 0.32
N SER A 78 -10.65 -11.15 -0.36
CA SER A 78 -10.97 -10.63 -1.69
C SER A 78 -11.12 -11.73 -2.74
N ALA A 79 -10.27 -12.75 -2.71
CA ALA A 79 -10.38 -13.88 -3.64
C ALA A 79 -11.64 -14.71 -3.42
N LYS A 80 -12.07 -14.85 -2.15
CA LYS A 80 -13.32 -15.53 -1.77
C LYS A 80 -14.57 -14.78 -2.23
N THR A 81 -14.53 -13.44 -2.17
CA THR A 81 -15.69 -12.58 -2.40
C THR A 81 -15.68 -11.92 -3.77
N SER A 82 -14.55 -11.94 -4.47
CA SER A 82 -14.31 -11.20 -5.74
C SER A 82 -14.45 -9.67 -5.62
N LEU A 83 -14.31 -9.12 -4.39
CA LEU A 83 -14.55 -7.73 -4.07
C LEU A 83 -13.26 -6.93 -3.88
N SER A 84 -13.29 -5.66 -4.29
CA SER A 84 -12.26 -4.66 -3.98
C SER A 84 -12.29 -4.25 -2.50
N THR A 85 -11.23 -3.59 -2.03
CA THR A 85 -11.16 -3.04 -0.67
C THR A 85 -12.36 -2.13 -0.36
N HIS A 86 -12.71 -1.27 -1.30
CA HIS A 86 -13.82 -0.33 -1.16
C HIS A 86 -15.18 -1.02 -1.01
N LEU A 87 -15.38 -2.14 -1.72
CA LEU A 87 -16.59 -2.94 -1.64
C LEU A 87 -16.63 -3.81 -0.38
N LEU A 88 -15.48 -4.36 0.04
CA LEU A 88 -15.36 -5.06 1.32
C LEU A 88 -15.69 -4.15 2.50
N ALA A 89 -15.23 -2.89 2.47
CA ALA A 89 -15.53 -1.91 3.51
C ALA A 89 -17.03 -1.65 3.69
N ARG A 90 -17.89 -1.92 2.70
CA ARG A 90 -19.35 -1.79 2.86
C ARG A 90 -19.92 -2.76 3.89
N TYR A 91 -19.31 -3.93 4.07
CA TYR A 91 -19.75 -4.90 5.07
C TYR A 91 -19.46 -4.42 6.50
N SER A 92 -18.25 -3.91 6.73
CA SER A 92 -17.80 -3.51 8.06
C SER A 92 -18.21 -2.08 8.43
N PHE A 93 -18.08 -1.10 7.52
CA PHE A 93 -18.34 0.32 7.78
C PHE A 93 -19.74 0.80 7.34
N GLY A 94 -20.46 0.00 6.53
CA GLY A 94 -21.70 0.40 5.87
C GLY A 94 -21.48 1.09 4.53
N LYS A 95 -22.57 1.32 3.77
CA LYS A 95 -22.50 1.87 2.40
C LYS A 95 -21.83 3.24 2.36
N SER A 96 -22.32 4.20 3.13
CA SER A 96 -21.74 5.55 3.21
C SER A 96 -20.45 5.57 4.05
N GLY A 97 -20.34 4.68 5.08
CA GLY A 97 -19.12 4.53 5.86
C GLY A 97 -17.93 4.04 5.03
N SER A 98 -18.17 3.24 3.97
CA SER A 98 -17.11 2.82 3.07
C SER A 98 -16.49 3.99 2.26
N TYR A 99 -17.21 5.12 2.12
CA TYR A 99 -16.66 6.32 1.48
C TYR A 99 -15.53 6.95 2.30
N PHE A 100 -15.64 6.88 3.64
CA PHE A 100 -14.56 7.30 4.53
C PHE A 100 -13.29 6.46 4.32
N VAL A 101 -13.43 5.14 4.24
CA VAL A 101 -12.30 4.24 3.94
C VAL A 101 -11.70 4.58 2.57
N SER A 102 -12.56 4.79 1.56
CA SER A 102 -12.12 5.17 0.22
C SER A 102 -11.40 6.52 0.21
N ALA A 103 -11.88 7.52 0.95
CA ALA A 103 -11.25 8.84 1.02
C ALA A 103 -9.85 8.75 1.63
N ILE A 104 -9.70 8.06 2.77
CA ILE A 104 -8.38 7.90 3.41
C ILE A 104 -7.41 7.19 2.47
N LEU A 105 -7.80 6.04 1.90
CA LEU A 105 -6.92 5.30 1.00
C LEU A 105 -6.61 6.11 -0.27
N GLY A 106 -7.59 6.82 -0.84
CA GLY A 106 -7.38 7.69 -1.98
C GLY A 106 -6.38 8.83 -1.70
N ILE A 107 -6.50 9.50 -0.55
CA ILE A 107 -5.58 10.57 -0.13
C ILE A 107 -4.15 10.02 0.00
N THR A 108 -3.98 8.83 0.60
CA THR A 108 -2.64 8.23 0.72
C THR A 108 -2.01 7.91 -0.64
N GLN A 109 -2.81 7.49 -1.62
CA GLN A 109 -2.31 7.24 -2.98
C GLN A 109 -1.93 8.55 -3.70
N VAL A 110 -2.69 9.63 -3.50
CA VAL A 110 -2.30 10.98 -3.96
C VAL A 110 -0.96 11.38 -3.32
N GLY A 111 -0.78 11.12 -2.02
CA GLY A 111 0.49 11.36 -1.32
C GLY A 111 1.66 10.58 -1.92
N TRP A 112 1.49 9.30 -2.17
CA TRP A 112 2.51 8.46 -2.79
C TRP A 112 2.88 8.91 -4.21
N PHE A 113 1.89 9.34 -5.00
CA PHE A 113 2.18 9.92 -6.32
C PHE A 113 3.09 11.14 -6.19
N GLY A 114 2.77 12.06 -5.27
CA GLY A 114 3.57 13.26 -5.06
C GLY A 114 5.01 12.95 -4.64
N VAL A 115 5.20 12.11 -3.64
CA VAL A 115 6.54 11.64 -3.19
C VAL A 115 7.34 11.07 -4.36
N SER A 116 6.72 10.20 -5.14
CA SER A 116 7.38 9.52 -6.25
C SER A 116 7.76 10.46 -7.40
N VAL A 117 6.97 11.51 -7.66
CA VAL A 117 7.36 12.54 -8.65
C VAL A 117 8.67 13.22 -8.25
N VAL A 118 8.85 13.56 -6.96
CA VAL A 118 10.08 14.17 -6.46
C VAL A 118 11.26 13.19 -6.53
N MET A 119 11.03 11.93 -6.20
CA MET A 119 12.06 10.87 -6.29
C MET A 119 12.68 10.76 -7.68
N LEU A 120 11.91 11.01 -8.75
CA LEU A 120 12.43 11.05 -10.11
C LEU A 120 12.96 12.43 -10.49
N ALA A 121 12.35 13.51 -10.01
CA ALA A 121 12.76 14.87 -10.34
C ALA A 121 14.13 15.22 -9.76
N LEU A 122 14.45 14.77 -8.54
CA LEU A 122 15.71 15.07 -7.86
C LEU A 122 16.95 14.63 -8.64
N PRO A 123 17.11 13.35 -9.07
CA PRO A 123 18.29 12.94 -9.81
C PRO A 123 18.41 13.65 -11.15
N ILE A 124 17.30 13.96 -11.82
CA ILE A 124 17.32 14.75 -13.07
C ILE A 124 17.78 16.18 -12.80
N SER A 125 17.20 16.84 -11.79
CA SER A 125 17.55 18.21 -11.41
C SER A 125 19.03 18.32 -11.03
N LYS A 126 19.53 17.41 -10.18
CA LYS A 126 20.94 17.38 -9.75
C LYS A 126 21.90 17.10 -10.90
N THR A 127 21.56 16.19 -11.81
CA THR A 127 22.43 15.77 -12.92
C THR A 127 22.59 16.86 -13.99
N TYR A 128 21.50 17.59 -14.29
CA TYR A 128 21.47 18.57 -15.37
C TYR A 128 21.44 20.01 -14.89
N ASP A 129 21.65 20.24 -13.59
CA ASP A 129 21.60 21.56 -12.94
C ASP A 129 20.32 22.36 -13.27
N LEU A 130 19.18 21.67 -13.22
CA LEU A 130 17.88 22.25 -13.51
C LEU A 130 17.15 22.67 -12.24
N PRO A 131 16.37 23.78 -12.24
CA PRO A 131 15.48 24.09 -11.14
C PRO A 131 14.48 22.95 -10.91
N ILE A 132 14.30 22.52 -9.63
CA ILE A 132 13.52 21.31 -9.32
C ILE A 132 12.03 21.44 -9.67
N TRP A 133 11.42 22.60 -9.46
CA TRP A 133 9.99 22.80 -9.67
C TRP A 133 9.53 22.62 -11.12
N PRO A 134 10.20 23.17 -12.14
CA PRO A 134 9.87 22.86 -13.53
C PRO A 134 9.94 21.36 -13.86
N VAL A 135 10.95 20.67 -13.32
CA VAL A 135 11.09 19.21 -13.52
C VAL A 135 9.93 18.46 -12.86
N ILE A 136 9.54 18.81 -11.63
CA ILE A 136 8.39 18.23 -10.92
C ILE A 136 7.10 18.46 -11.73
N VAL A 137 6.85 19.67 -12.20
CA VAL A 137 5.63 20.00 -12.95
C VAL A 137 5.56 19.21 -14.25
N VAL A 138 6.67 19.12 -14.99
CA VAL A 138 6.73 18.36 -16.26
C VAL A 138 6.50 16.86 -15.99
N LEU A 139 7.19 16.27 -15.03
CA LEU A 139 7.05 14.85 -14.71
C LEU A 139 5.66 14.53 -14.16
N GLY A 140 5.15 15.35 -13.23
CA GLY A 140 3.80 15.20 -12.70
C GLY A 140 2.72 15.26 -13.77
N ALA A 141 2.86 16.21 -14.71
CA ALA A 141 1.95 16.33 -15.87
C ALA A 141 2.04 15.11 -16.80
N LEU A 142 3.24 14.65 -17.14
CA LEU A 142 3.44 13.50 -18.02
C LEU A 142 2.90 12.20 -17.40
N MET A 143 3.18 11.96 -16.10
CA MET A 143 2.65 10.78 -15.39
C MET A 143 1.13 10.85 -15.23
N THR A 144 0.57 12.03 -14.95
CA THR A 144 -0.88 12.22 -14.90
C THR A 144 -1.51 11.96 -16.27
N PHE A 145 -0.89 12.42 -17.33
CA PHE A 145 -1.37 12.22 -18.69
C PHE A 145 -1.31 10.73 -19.11
N SER A 146 -0.24 10.00 -18.77
CA SER A 146 -0.17 8.55 -19.05
C SER A 146 -1.26 7.78 -18.31
N ALA A 147 -1.49 8.09 -17.03
CA ALA A 147 -2.54 7.46 -16.22
C ALA A 147 -3.96 7.74 -16.77
N TYR A 148 -4.16 8.88 -17.43
CA TYR A 148 -5.44 9.22 -18.05
C TYR A 148 -5.86 8.22 -19.15
N PHE A 149 -4.90 7.68 -19.92
CA PHE A 149 -5.17 6.69 -20.97
C PHE A 149 -5.38 5.27 -20.46
N GLY A 150 -5.04 4.99 -19.20
CA GLY A 150 -5.43 3.77 -18.50
C GLY A 150 -4.43 2.60 -18.58
N VAL A 151 -4.84 1.49 -17.97
CA VAL A 151 -4.02 0.35 -17.50
C VAL A 151 -3.31 -0.46 -18.60
N LYS A 152 -3.72 -0.37 -19.86
CA LYS A 152 -3.14 -1.23 -20.93
C LYS A 152 -1.67 -0.94 -21.21
N THR A 153 -1.28 0.33 -21.19
CA THR A 153 0.10 0.78 -21.43
C THR A 153 1.02 0.40 -20.26
N LEU A 154 0.46 0.36 -19.04
CA LEU A 154 1.15 0.07 -17.80
C LEU A 154 1.68 -1.35 -17.71
N ALA A 155 0.89 -2.34 -18.14
CA ALA A 155 1.29 -3.74 -18.07
C ALA A 155 2.58 -4.00 -18.85
N ILE A 156 2.72 -3.42 -20.04
CA ILE A 156 3.90 -3.58 -20.91
C ILE A 156 5.14 -2.95 -20.25
N LEU A 157 4.98 -1.74 -19.70
CA LEU A 157 6.08 -1.03 -19.01
C LEU A 157 6.53 -1.79 -17.76
N SER A 158 5.60 -2.33 -16.97
CA SER A 158 5.92 -3.11 -15.76
C SER A 158 6.67 -4.40 -16.08
N PHE A 159 6.35 -5.08 -17.18
CA PHE A 159 7.08 -6.28 -17.63
C PHE A 159 8.56 -5.99 -17.93
N ILE A 160 8.89 -4.78 -18.33
CA ILE A 160 10.26 -4.34 -18.62
C ILE A 160 10.91 -3.78 -17.36
N ALA A 161 10.18 -2.95 -16.62
CA ALA A 161 10.70 -2.24 -15.45
C ALA A 161 11.12 -3.19 -14.31
N VAL A 162 10.33 -4.22 -13.99
CA VAL A 162 10.63 -5.13 -12.86
C VAL A 162 11.94 -5.90 -13.05
N PRO A 163 12.19 -6.59 -14.18
CA PRO A 163 13.50 -7.22 -14.40
C PRO A 163 14.64 -6.20 -14.47
N ALA A 164 14.42 -5.05 -15.11
CA ALA A 164 15.46 -4.04 -15.25
C ALA A 164 15.90 -3.47 -13.88
N ILE A 165 14.94 -3.18 -12.97
CA ILE A 165 15.27 -2.68 -11.65
C ILE A 165 15.90 -3.77 -10.77
N ALA A 166 15.50 -5.03 -10.92
CA ALA A 166 16.15 -6.15 -10.23
C ALA A 166 17.62 -6.28 -10.64
N ILE A 167 17.92 -6.22 -11.93
CA ILE A 167 19.29 -6.28 -12.45
C ILE A 167 20.09 -5.07 -11.98
N LEU A 168 19.56 -3.85 -12.12
CA LEU A 168 20.26 -2.63 -11.69
C LEU A 168 20.47 -2.61 -10.17
N GLY A 169 19.47 -3.01 -9.39
CA GLY A 169 19.57 -3.11 -7.93
C GLY A 169 20.63 -4.12 -7.48
N CYS A 170 20.66 -5.31 -8.10
CA CYS A 170 21.72 -6.29 -7.85
C CYS A 170 23.11 -5.75 -8.21
N TYR A 171 23.23 -5.06 -9.35
CA TYR A 171 24.50 -4.48 -9.79
C TYR A 171 24.96 -3.36 -8.86
N SER A 172 24.09 -2.43 -8.49
CA SER A 172 24.36 -1.36 -7.52
C SER A 172 24.76 -1.92 -6.15
N THR A 173 24.03 -2.95 -5.68
CA THR A 173 24.37 -3.67 -4.45
C THR A 173 25.75 -4.33 -4.53
N GLY A 174 26.09 -4.93 -5.68
CA GLY A 174 27.41 -5.52 -5.93
C GLY A 174 28.53 -4.48 -5.83
N ILE A 175 28.36 -3.28 -6.39
CA ILE A 175 29.29 -2.16 -6.24
C ILE A 175 29.41 -1.76 -4.78
N SER A 176 28.29 -1.57 -4.08
CA SER A 176 28.26 -1.24 -2.66
C SER A 176 29.05 -2.23 -1.81
N LEU A 177 28.82 -3.53 -2.02
CA LEU A 177 29.53 -4.60 -1.31
C LEU A 177 31.03 -4.61 -1.64
N SER A 178 31.40 -4.39 -2.89
CA SER A 178 32.81 -4.30 -3.30
C SER A 178 33.52 -3.14 -2.62
N ASN A 179 32.87 -1.97 -2.52
CA ASN A 179 33.44 -0.77 -1.91
C ASN A 179 33.71 -0.93 -0.41
N VAL A 180 32.90 -1.72 0.30
CA VAL A 180 33.08 -2.00 1.74
C VAL A 180 33.89 -3.26 2.03
N GLY A 181 34.43 -3.94 1.00
CA GLY A 181 35.23 -5.15 1.16
C GLY A 181 34.42 -6.41 1.42
N GLY A 182 33.15 -6.44 1.00
CA GLY A 182 32.29 -7.63 1.02
C GLY A 182 31.23 -7.64 2.10
N PHE A 183 30.39 -8.65 2.05
CA PHE A 183 29.20 -8.78 2.91
C PHE A 183 29.51 -8.82 4.41
N TYR A 184 30.67 -9.44 4.78
CA TYR A 184 31.08 -9.57 6.18
C TYR A 184 31.32 -8.21 6.85
N ASN A 185 31.82 -7.24 6.11
CA ASN A 185 32.15 -5.91 6.62
C ASN A 185 30.96 -5.00 6.85
N LEU A 186 29.77 -5.35 6.33
CA LEU A 186 28.55 -4.59 6.57
C LEU A 186 28.24 -4.41 8.07
N ASN A 187 28.61 -5.38 8.90
CA ASN A 187 28.40 -5.32 10.35
C ASN A 187 29.26 -4.25 11.05
N ASN A 188 30.33 -3.77 10.39
CA ASN A 188 31.31 -2.86 10.98
C ASN A 188 31.11 -1.41 10.52
N ILE A 189 30.13 -1.12 9.66
CA ILE A 189 29.92 0.22 9.10
C ILE A 189 29.15 1.11 10.07
N VAL A 190 28.02 0.62 10.58
CA VAL A 190 27.20 1.30 11.59
C VAL A 190 27.36 0.49 12.88
N GLU A 191 28.05 1.08 13.86
CA GLU A 191 28.37 0.39 15.11
C GLU A 191 27.18 0.37 16.10
N THR A 192 26.32 1.39 16.03
CA THR A 192 25.19 1.54 16.95
C THR A 192 23.96 2.06 16.21
N ASP A 193 22.79 1.53 16.56
CA ASP A 193 21.52 2.00 16.02
C ASP A 193 21.24 3.44 16.48
N THR A 194 21.01 4.34 15.54
CA THR A 194 20.54 5.72 15.81
C THR A 194 19.02 5.84 15.78
N LEU A 195 18.35 4.83 15.21
CA LEU A 195 16.90 4.72 15.13
C LEU A 195 16.42 3.57 16.02
N SER A 196 15.35 3.78 16.80
CA SER A 196 14.77 2.70 17.59
C SER A 196 14.14 1.61 16.69
N ILE A 197 14.22 0.35 17.12
CA ILE A 197 13.64 -0.78 16.40
C ILE A 197 12.14 -0.60 16.12
N THR A 198 11.40 -0.02 17.08
CA THR A 198 9.96 0.23 16.91
C THR A 198 9.67 1.30 15.86
N ALA A 199 10.48 2.36 15.79
CA ALA A 199 10.37 3.37 14.75
C ALA A 199 10.75 2.79 13.37
N ALA A 200 11.82 2.00 13.30
CA ALA A 200 12.24 1.32 12.09
C ALA A 200 11.16 0.35 11.55
N LEU A 201 10.54 -0.44 12.42
CA LEU A 201 9.38 -1.28 12.07
C LEU A 201 8.20 -0.45 11.57
N GLY A 202 7.95 0.71 12.20
CA GLY A 202 6.96 1.68 11.73
C GLY A 202 7.22 2.16 10.31
N MET A 203 8.49 2.43 9.95
CA MET A 203 8.88 2.83 8.60
C MET A 203 8.70 1.69 7.59
N VAL A 204 9.14 0.47 7.91
CA VAL A 204 8.95 -0.71 7.03
C VAL A 204 7.47 -0.92 6.76
N ILE A 205 6.65 -0.96 7.79
CA ILE A 205 5.21 -1.19 7.64
C ILE A 205 4.55 0.01 6.95
N GLY A 206 4.88 1.23 7.37
CA GLY A 206 4.35 2.48 6.80
C GLY A 206 4.62 2.62 5.31
N SER A 207 5.78 2.16 4.83
CA SER A 207 6.16 2.25 3.42
C SER A 207 5.19 1.53 2.47
N PHE A 208 4.51 0.50 2.93
CA PHE A 208 3.64 -0.30 2.07
C PHE A 208 2.21 -0.52 2.61
N ILE A 209 1.89 -0.12 3.85
CA ILE A 209 0.60 -0.45 4.48
C ILE A 209 -0.61 0.10 3.72
N SER A 210 -0.51 1.29 3.10
CA SER A 210 -1.61 1.85 2.31
C SER A 210 -1.86 1.03 1.03
N GLY A 211 -0.80 0.71 0.29
CA GLY A 211 -0.87 -0.23 -0.83
C GLY A 211 -1.29 -1.62 -0.37
N GLY A 212 -0.72 -2.09 0.75
CA GLY A 212 -1.09 -3.37 1.36
C GLY A 212 -2.57 -3.49 1.70
N THR A 213 -3.20 -2.42 2.17
CA THR A 213 -4.65 -2.39 2.42
C THR A 213 -5.46 -2.43 1.11
N LEU A 214 -4.87 -2.00 -0.01
CA LEU A 214 -5.46 -2.10 -1.36
C LEU A 214 -5.16 -3.44 -2.07
N THR A 215 -4.44 -4.37 -1.45
CA THR A 215 -4.20 -5.72 -1.99
C THR A 215 -5.47 -6.41 -2.55
N PRO A 216 -6.66 -6.28 -1.93
CA PRO A 216 -7.90 -6.78 -2.49
C PRO A 216 -8.22 -6.31 -3.92
N ASP A 217 -7.80 -5.12 -4.30
CA ASP A 217 -8.09 -4.55 -5.62
C ASP A 217 -7.42 -5.35 -6.75
N PHE A 218 -6.31 -6.00 -6.44
CA PHE A 218 -5.58 -6.89 -7.34
C PHE A 218 -5.98 -8.36 -7.14
N THR A 219 -5.99 -8.84 -5.90
CA THR A 219 -6.15 -10.28 -5.60
C THR A 219 -7.58 -10.79 -5.76
N ARG A 220 -8.57 -9.90 -5.88
CA ARG A 220 -9.94 -10.24 -6.28
C ARG A 220 -10.04 -10.93 -7.64
N PHE A 221 -9.03 -10.78 -8.50
CA PHE A 221 -8.93 -11.47 -9.78
C PHE A 221 -8.35 -12.88 -9.67
N SER A 222 -7.93 -13.35 -8.51
CA SER A 222 -7.40 -14.70 -8.33
C SER A 222 -8.47 -15.77 -8.50
N LYS A 223 -8.13 -16.88 -9.19
CA LYS A 223 -9.04 -18.04 -9.35
C LYS A 223 -9.41 -18.68 -8.01
N THR A 224 -8.49 -18.69 -7.06
CA THR A 224 -8.70 -19.28 -5.73
C THR A 224 -8.02 -18.46 -4.64
N PRO A 225 -8.50 -18.56 -3.38
CA PRO A 225 -7.83 -17.92 -2.24
C PRO A 225 -6.40 -18.42 -2.05
N LYS A 226 -6.11 -19.68 -2.35
CA LYS A 226 -4.75 -20.23 -2.26
C LYS A 226 -3.81 -19.51 -3.22
N ILE A 227 -4.22 -19.25 -4.45
CA ILE A 227 -3.45 -18.47 -5.43
C ILE A 227 -3.22 -17.05 -4.92
N ALA A 228 -4.26 -16.40 -4.42
CA ALA A 228 -4.18 -15.04 -3.91
C ALA A 228 -3.17 -14.93 -2.76
N VAL A 229 -3.30 -15.78 -1.75
CA VAL A 229 -2.43 -15.78 -0.56
C VAL A 229 -0.99 -16.12 -0.93
N SER A 230 -0.76 -17.18 -1.71
CA SER A 230 0.61 -17.60 -2.06
C SER A 230 1.33 -16.55 -2.92
N SER A 231 0.65 -15.94 -3.89
CA SER A 231 1.24 -14.87 -4.70
C SER A 231 1.55 -13.62 -3.86
N THR A 232 0.69 -13.29 -2.88
CA THR A 232 0.91 -12.16 -1.97
C THR A 232 2.10 -12.41 -1.04
N ILE A 233 2.17 -13.58 -0.39
CA ILE A 233 3.30 -13.93 0.48
C ILE A 233 4.61 -13.87 -0.30
N MET A 234 4.67 -14.52 -1.46
CA MET A 234 5.88 -14.54 -2.27
C MET A 234 6.29 -13.13 -2.73
N ALA A 235 5.34 -12.27 -3.07
CA ALA A 235 5.63 -10.90 -3.47
C ALA A 235 6.23 -10.08 -2.32
N PHE A 236 5.71 -10.18 -1.11
CA PHE A 236 6.26 -9.47 0.05
C PHE A 236 7.63 -10.02 0.45
N PHE A 237 7.80 -11.34 0.58
CA PHE A 237 9.07 -11.92 1.01
C PHE A 237 10.16 -11.90 -0.05
N LEU A 238 9.83 -11.90 -1.34
CA LEU A 238 10.83 -11.80 -2.41
C LEU A 238 10.96 -10.37 -2.92
N GLY A 239 9.84 -9.76 -3.31
CA GLY A 239 9.85 -8.45 -3.95
C GLY A 239 10.16 -7.32 -2.98
N ASN A 240 9.39 -7.20 -1.91
CA ASN A 240 9.51 -6.07 -0.99
C ASN A 240 10.84 -6.10 -0.21
N ILE A 241 11.24 -7.27 0.35
CA ILE A 241 12.53 -7.42 1.05
C ILE A 241 13.70 -7.09 0.12
N LEU A 242 13.66 -7.55 -1.14
CA LEU A 242 14.73 -7.27 -2.09
C LEU A 242 14.86 -5.77 -2.36
N MET A 243 13.75 -5.07 -2.53
CA MET A 243 13.75 -3.61 -2.72
C MET A 243 14.29 -2.87 -1.48
N PHE A 244 13.91 -3.28 -0.27
CA PHE A 244 14.51 -2.75 0.95
C PHE A 244 16.03 -2.97 0.99
N LEU A 245 16.49 -4.18 0.70
CA LEU A 245 17.91 -4.52 0.74
C LEU A 245 18.73 -3.73 -0.27
N PHE A 246 18.21 -3.51 -1.49
CA PHE A 246 18.89 -2.68 -2.49
C PHE A 246 19.13 -1.26 -1.96
N GLY A 247 18.12 -0.63 -1.37
CA GLY A 247 18.26 0.68 -0.76
C GLY A 247 19.15 0.66 0.48
N ALA A 248 18.95 -0.31 1.36
CA ALA A 248 19.62 -0.36 2.65
C ALA A 248 21.14 -0.63 2.52
N ILE A 249 21.55 -1.55 1.65
CA ILE A 249 22.98 -1.83 1.42
C ILE A 249 23.63 -0.63 0.74
N GLY A 250 22.92 0.04 -0.18
CA GLY A 250 23.35 1.31 -0.75
C GLY A 250 23.55 2.38 0.32
N GLY A 251 22.55 2.59 1.18
CA GLY A 251 22.61 3.55 2.29
C GLY A 251 23.73 3.26 3.28
N LEU A 252 23.85 2.00 3.72
CA LEU A 252 24.94 1.54 4.59
C LEU A 252 26.31 1.87 4.01
N SER A 253 26.53 1.54 2.73
CA SER A 253 27.86 1.66 2.12
C SER A 253 28.26 3.08 1.77
N THR A 254 27.30 3.99 1.55
CA THR A 254 27.58 5.36 1.07
C THR A 254 27.23 6.45 2.09
N GLY A 255 26.41 6.12 3.10
CA GLY A 255 25.82 7.11 4.01
C GLY A 255 24.70 7.94 3.38
N LEU A 256 24.26 7.61 2.15
CA LEU A 256 23.22 8.33 1.41
C LEU A 256 21.89 7.56 1.47
N PRO A 257 20.81 8.14 2.01
CA PRO A 257 19.54 7.44 2.14
C PRO A 257 18.78 7.29 0.81
N ASP A 258 18.98 8.19 -0.15
CA ASP A 258 18.31 8.12 -1.44
C ASP A 258 19.08 7.23 -2.41
N ILE A 259 18.42 6.19 -2.93
CA ILE A 259 19.01 5.25 -3.88
C ILE A 259 19.49 5.95 -5.16
N SER A 260 18.86 7.05 -5.56
CA SER A 260 19.28 7.84 -6.72
C SER A 260 20.65 8.50 -6.46
N ASP A 261 20.86 9.04 -5.26
CA ASP A 261 22.16 9.61 -4.85
C ASP A 261 23.25 8.52 -4.76
N VAL A 262 22.89 7.33 -4.25
CA VAL A 262 23.78 6.15 -4.24
C VAL A 262 24.21 5.79 -5.66
N MET A 263 23.26 5.71 -6.60
CA MET A 263 23.57 5.37 -8.01
C MET A 263 24.39 6.45 -8.71
N ILE A 264 24.15 7.73 -8.40
CA ILE A 264 24.97 8.84 -8.89
C ILE A 264 26.41 8.68 -8.38
N ALA A 265 26.61 8.44 -7.08
CA ALA A 265 27.93 8.22 -6.50
C ALA A 265 28.66 7.00 -7.07
N GLN A 266 27.92 6.00 -7.53
CA GLN A 266 28.44 4.80 -8.19
C GLN A 266 28.73 4.99 -9.71
N GLY A 267 28.46 6.18 -10.27
CA GLY A 267 28.59 6.44 -11.70
C GLY A 267 27.44 5.86 -12.57
N LEU A 268 26.37 5.39 -11.95
CA LEU A 268 25.20 4.79 -12.60
C LEU A 268 24.10 5.83 -12.90
N VAL A 269 24.49 7.04 -13.28
CA VAL A 269 23.56 8.18 -13.45
C VAL A 269 22.46 7.89 -14.47
N LEU A 270 22.83 7.60 -15.73
CA LEU A 270 21.86 7.34 -16.78
C LEU A 270 21.04 6.06 -16.58
N PRO A 271 21.66 4.89 -16.27
CA PRO A 271 20.90 3.69 -15.92
C PRO A 271 19.97 3.91 -14.74
N GLY A 272 20.42 4.63 -13.70
CA GLY A 272 19.60 4.97 -12.53
C GLY A 272 18.38 5.80 -12.92
N ILE A 273 18.56 6.92 -13.59
CA ILE A 273 17.44 7.80 -14.00
C ILE A 273 16.43 7.03 -14.87
N ILE A 274 16.89 6.25 -15.85
CA ILE A 274 16.01 5.56 -16.78
C ILE A 274 15.25 4.43 -16.07
N ILE A 275 15.94 3.55 -15.36
CA ILE A 275 15.35 2.33 -14.80
C ILE A 275 14.51 2.63 -13.54
N LEU A 276 15.03 3.47 -12.62
CA LEU A 276 14.24 3.96 -11.50
C LEU A 276 13.05 4.79 -11.99
N GLY A 277 13.28 5.63 -12.99
CA GLY A 277 12.24 6.43 -13.62
C GLY A 277 11.11 5.59 -14.21
N LEU A 278 11.43 4.51 -14.92
CA LEU A 278 10.43 3.57 -15.44
C LEU A 278 9.62 2.91 -14.30
N ASN A 279 10.29 2.49 -13.24
CA ASN A 279 9.61 1.89 -12.08
C ASN A 279 8.71 2.91 -11.36
N ILE A 280 9.22 4.11 -11.10
CA ILE A 280 8.45 5.20 -10.49
C ILE A 280 7.25 5.54 -11.38
N TRP A 281 7.44 5.64 -12.68
CA TRP A 281 6.37 5.96 -13.62
C TRP A 281 5.24 4.94 -13.59
N THR A 282 5.57 3.65 -13.72
CA THR A 282 4.58 2.56 -13.70
C THR A 282 3.84 2.49 -12.37
N THR A 283 4.53 2.73 -11.25
CA THR A 283 3.91 2.74 -9.93
C THR A 283 3.01 3.96 -9.75
N ASN A 284 3.44 5.13 -10.23
CA ASN A 284 2.64 6.36 -10.16
C ASN A 284 1.34 6.28 -10.94
N ASP A 285 1.36 5.65 -12.10
CA ASP A 285 0.14 5.42 -12.84
C ASP A 285 -0.85 4.56 -12.04
N ASN A 286 -0.36 3.54 -11.32
CA ASN A 286 -1.19 2.71 -10.43
C ASN A 286 -1.74 3.50 -9.24
N THR A 287 -0.91 4.34 -8.59
CA THR A 287 -1.34 5.11 -7.41
C THR A 287 -2.42 6.13 -7.76
N ILE A 288 -2.22 6.91 -8.84
CA ILE A 288 -3.19 7.92 -9.24
C ILE A 288 -4.49 7.29 -9.79
N TYR A 289 -4.37 6.12 -10.43
CA TYR A 289 -5.52 5.32 -10.86
C TYR A 289 -6.34 4.85 -9.64
N ALA A 290 -5.68 4.26 -8.62
CA ALA A 290 -6.33 3.78 -7.40
C ALA A 290 -6.98 4.95 -6.62
N ALA A 291 -6.30 6.10 -6.48
CA ALA A 291 -6.86 7.30 -5.90
C ALA A 291 -8.13 7.75 -6.63
N SER A 292 -8.07 7.78 -7.96
CA SER A 292 -9.19 8.24 -8.78
C SER A 292 -10.38 7.29 -8.73
N LEU A 293 -10.13 5.98 -8.61
CA LEU A 293 -11.18 4.99 -8.41
C LEU A 293 -11.86 5.16 -7.04
N ALA A 294 -11.06 5.39 -5.99
CA ALA A 294 -11.57 5.66 -4.65
C ALA A 294 -12.47 6.90 -4.61
N PHE A 295 -12.02 8.01 -5.18
CA PHE A 295 -12.80 9.25 -5.23
C PHE A 295 -13.99 9.17 -6.18
N SER A 296 -13.91 8.40 -7.29
CA SER A 296 -15.05 8.15 -8.16
C SER A 296 -16.17 7.39 -7.45
N ASN A 297 -15.81 6.43 -6.58
CA ASN A 297 -16.80 5.73 -5.73
C ASN A 297 -17.54 6.69 -4.79
N ILE A 298 -16.87 7.75 -4.31
CA ILE A 298 -17.46 8.74 -3.39
C ILE A 298 -18.29 9.77 -4.16
N THR A 299 -17.68 10.43 -5.14
CA THR A 299 -18.21 11.61 -5.82
C THR A 299 -19.14 11.30 -6.99
N LYS A 300 -19.08 10.06 -7.51
CA LYS A 300 -19.74 9.64 -8.76
C LYS A 300 -19.25 10.39 -10.01
N ILE A 301 -18.15 11.13 -9.88
CA ILE A 301 -17.48 11.79 -11.01
C ILE A 301 -16.69 10.73 -11.79
N GLU A 302 -16.61 10.91 -13.09
CA GLU A 302 -15.84 10.05 -13.99
C GLU A 302 -14.37 9.99 -13.58
N LYS A 303 -13.82 8.76 -13.48
CA LYS A 303 -12.43 8.50 -13.06
C LYS A 303 -11.40 9.34 -13.83
N LYS A 304 -11.55 9.50 -15.15
CA LYS A 304 -10.62 10.28 -15.97
C LYS A 304 -10.47 11.74 -15.51
N LYS A 305 -11.55 12.38 -15.10
CA LYS A 305 -11.51 13.75 -14.57
C LYS A 305 -10.79 13.80 -13.23
N LEU A 306 -11.01 12.78 -12.39
CA LEU A 306 -10.36 12.67 -11.09
C LEU A 306 -8.86 12.36 -11.19
N VAL A 307 -8.40 11.66 -12.24
CA VAL A 307 -6.97 11.48 -12.53
C VAL A 307 -6.27 12.82 -12.67
N ILE A 308 -6.87 13.75 -13.43
CA ILE A 308 -6.30 15.08 -13.64
C ILE A 308 -6.27 15.87 -12.32
N VAL A 309 -7.40 15.92 -11.61
CA VAL A 309 -7.50 16.65 -10.33
C VAL A 309 -6.52 16.12 -9.31
N ASN A 310 -6.47 14.79 -9.12
CA ASN A 310 -5.58 14.15 -8.16
C ASN A 310 -4.10 14.34 -8.54
N GLY A 311 -3.76 14.26 -9.83
CA GLY A 311 -2.40 14.50 -10.32
C GLY A 311 -1.91 15.93 -10.07
N ILE A 312 -2.77 16.93 -10.28
CA ILE A 312 -2.47 18.33 -9.97
C ILE A 312 -2.23 18.50 -8.47
N ILE A 313 -3.16 18.01 -7.62
CA ILE A 313 -3.05 18.10 -6.16
C ILE A 313 -1.75 17.41 -5.69
N ALA A 314 -1.49 16.20 -6.15
CA ALA A 314 -0.30 15.45 -5.78
C ALA A 314 0.99 16.16 -6.16
N THR A 315 1.05 16.76 -7.36
CA THR A 315 2.21 17.50 -7.84
C THR A 315 2.46 18.77 -7.00
N ILE A 316 1.41 19.49 -6.61
CA ILE A 316 1.54 20.70 -5.77
C ILE A 316 2.11 20.37 -4.38
N PHE A 317 1.64 19.29 -3.76
CA PHE A 317 2.07 18.90 -2.41
C PHE A 317 3.31 17.99 -2.39
N SER A 318 3.90 17.67 -3.52
CA SER A 318 4.95 16.67 -3.69
C SER A 318 6.19 16.93 -2.82
N VAL A 319 6.73 18.17 -2.84
CA VAL A 319 7.94 18.53 -2.10
C VAL A 319 7.72 18.44 -0.60
N ILE A 320 6.60 18.96 -0.09
CA ILE A 320 6.28 18.91 1.35
C ILE A 320 6.20 17.46 1.83
N LEU A 321 5.61 16.56 1.05
CA LEU A 321 5.49 15.14 1.40
C LEU A 321 6.84 14.43 1.34
N TYR A 322 7.67 14.75 0.36
CA TYR A 322 9.01 14.19 0.24
C TYR A 322 9.93 14.63 1.38
N ASP A 323 9.96 15.92 1.69
CA ASP A 323 10.79 16.47 2.77
C ASP A 323 10.39 15.95 4.15
N ASN A 324 9.11 15.54 4.31
CA ASN A 324 8.58 14.95 5.54
C ASN A 324 8.31 13.42 5.37
N PHE A 325 9.09 12.74 4.54
CA PHE A 325 8.85 11.35 4.16
C PHE A 325 8.72 10.40 5.34
N THR A 326 9.64 10.45 6.31
CA THR A 326 9.61 9.57 7.50
C THR A 326 8.38 9.83 8.38
N SER A 327 7.95 11.09 8.52
CA SER A 327 6.72 11.45 9.22
C SER A 327 5.48 10.96 8.48
N PHE A 328 5.50 11.02 7.14
CA PHE A 328 4.44 10.45 6.31
C PHE A 328 4.33 8.94 6.51
N LEU A 329 5.44 8.18 6.52
CA LEU A 329 5.43 6.75 6.80
C LEU A 329 4.89 6.43 8.20
N SER A 330 5.28 7.20 9.21
CA SER A 330 4.81 7.04 10.59
C SER A 330 3.30 7.28 10.69
N PHE A 331 2.79 8.30 10.00
CA PHE A 331 1.34 8.55 9.89
C PHE A 331 0.62 7.37 9.25
N LEU A 332 1.12 6.86 8.12
CA LEU A 332 0.51 5.70 7.45
C LEU A 332 0.48 4.47 8.36
N SER A 333 1.57 4.22 9.08
CA SER A 333 1.70 3.09 10.03
C SER A 333 0.71 3.17 11.20
N ALA A 334 0.33 4.36 11.63
CA ALA A 334 -0.62 4.55 12.73
C ALA A 334 -2.09 4.46 12.28
N PHE A 335 -2.42 5.03 11.13
CA PHE A 335 -3.80 5.23 10.70
C PHE A 335 -4.36 4.11 9.83
N ILE A 336 -3.59 3.66 8.85
CA ILE A 336 -4.09 2.75 7.81
C ILE A 336 -4.38 1.33 8.31
N PRO A 337 -3.56 0.73 9.20
CA PRO A 337 -3.76 -0.65 9.63
C PRO A 337 -5.15 -0.93 10.19
N SER A 338 -5.72 0.02 10.92
CA SER A 338 -7.05 -0.11 11.53
C SER A 338 -8.16 -0.33 10.50
N LEU A 339 -8.04 0.25 9.30
CA LEU A 339 -9.06 0.09 8.25
C LEU A 339 -9.17 -1.36 7.78
N GLY A 340 -8.05 -1.96 7.40
CA GLY A 340 -8.03 -3.35 6.96
C GLY A 340 -8.25 -4.33 8.11
N ALA A 341 -7.77 -4.01 9.32
CA ALA A 341 -7.98 -4.82 10.50
C ALA A 341 -9.46 -4.97 10.85
N ILE A 342 -10.26 -3.90 10.72
CA ILE A 342 -11.72 -3.94 10.90
C ILE A 342 -12.37 -4.81 9.82
N ILE A 343 -11.94 -4.73 8.56
CA ILE A 343 -12.44 -5.60 7.49
C ILE A 343 -12.13 -7.08 7.80
N ILE A 344 -10.90 -7.38 8.25
CA ILE A 344 -10.48 -8.71 8.66
C ILE A 344 -11.32 -9.19 9.83
N ALA A 345 -11.48 -8.35 10.86
CA ALA A 345 -12.26 -8.67 12.05
C ALA A 345 -13.73 -8.95 11.73
N ASP A 346 -14.34 -8.14 10.86
CA ASP A 346 -15.72 -8.34 10.43
C ASP A 346 -15.89 -9.68 9.73
N TYR A 347 -15.02 -9.97 8.75
CA TYR A 347 -15.11 -11.19 7.97
C TYR A 347 -14.94 -12.46 8.81
N PHE A 348 -13.85 -12.55 9.61
CA PHE A 348 -13.52 -13.79 10.31
C PHE A 348 -14.27 -13.98 11.62
N PHE A 349 -14.50 -12.90 12.40
CA PHE A 349 -14.98 -13.03 13.78
C PHE A 349 -16.43 -12.58 13.99
N VAL A 350 -16.93 -11.62 13.18
CA VAL A 350 -18.30 -11.12 13.30
C VAL A 350 -19.22 -11.84 12.32
N GLN A 351 -18.91 -11.80 11.03
CA GLN A 351 -19.70 -12.45 9.97
C GLN A 351 -19.35 -13.93 9.76
N LYS A 352 -18.31 -14.44 10.41
CA LYS A 352 -17.88 -15.86 10.38
C LYS A 352 -17.78 -16.40 8.93
N ASN A 353 -17.06 -15.71 8.09
CA ASN A 353 -16.89 -16.03 6.67
C ASN A 353 -18.18 -15.98 5.81
N ALA A 354 -19.25 -15.38 6.32
CA ALA A 354 -20.56 -15.37 5.67
C ALA A 354 -20.83 -14.11 4.81
N TYR A 355 -19.79 -13.56 4.15
CA TYR A 355 -20.03 -12.59 3.09
C TYR A 355 -20.69 -13.33 1.92
N LYS A 356 -22.03 -13.15 1.81
CA LYS A 356 -22.83 -13.89 0.84
C LYS A 356 -22.50 -13.46 -0.58
N GLU A 357 -22.66 -14.41 -1.51
CA GLU A 357 -22.39 -14.25 -2.94
C GLU A 357 -23.23 -13.14 -3.60
N ASP A 358 -24.42 -12.85 -3.09
CA ASP A 358 -25.30 -11.82 -3.63
C ASP A 358 -24.99 -10.41 -3.07
N PHE A 359 -23.81 -9.88 -3.43
CA PHE A 359 -23.40 -8.52 -3.08
C PHE A 359 -24.32 -7.46 -3.69
N ILE A 360 -24.82 -7.68 -4.92
CA ILE A 360 -25.54 -6.67 -5.70
C ILE A 360 -26.88 -6.36 -5.06
N ASN A 361 -27.60 -7.39 -4.60
CA ASN A 361 -28.95 -7.24 -4.00
C ASN A 361 -28.90 -7.05 -2.47
N LYS A 362 -27.69 -7.05 -1.86
CA LYS A 362 -27.57 -6.87 -0.41
C LYS A 362 -27.87 -5.44 0.02
N SER A 363 -28.81 -5.30 0.95
CA SER A 363 -29.05 -4.03 1.65
C SER A 363 -27.98 -3.84 2.72
N PHE A 364 -27.19 -2.78 2.62
CA PHE A 364 -26.19 -2.38 3.61
C PHE A 364 -26.73 -1.27 4.49
N LYS A 365 -26.38 -1.29 5.78
CA LYS A 365 -26.59 -0.11 6.66
C LYS A 365 -25.89 1.09 6.03
N ALA A 366 -26.43 2.30 6.22
CA ALA A 366 -25.78 3.50 5.73
C ALA A 366 -24.39 3.67 6.39
N ILE A 367 -24.33 3.62 7.72
CA ILE A 367 -23.12 3.76 8.53
C ILE A 367 -23.15 2.71 9.63
N ASN A 368 -21.98 2.16 9.96
CA ASN A 368 -21.77 1.32 11.13
C ASN A 368 -20.93 2.09 12.17
N PRO A 369 -21.54 2.67 13.21
CA PRO A 369 -20.82 3.48 14.19
C PRO A 369 -19.78 2.68 14.98
N ILE A 370 -19.97 1.36 15.13
CA ILE A 370 -19.02 0.48 15.82
C ILE A 370 -17.68 0.45 15.08
N ALA A 371 -17.69 0.44 13.74
CA ALA A 371 -16.47 0.45 12.93
C ALA A 371 -15.70 1.76 13.11
N PHE A 372 -16.40 2.90 13.18
CA PHE A 372 -15.75 4.20 13.42
C PHE A 372 -15.16 4.30 14.83
N LEU A 373 -15.89 3.83 15.83
CA LEU A 373 -15.38 3.77 17.21
C LEU A 373 -14.14 2.87 17.29
N ALA A 374 -14.19 1.69 16.69
CA ALA A 374 -13.05 0.78 16.64
C ALA A 374 -11.86 1.37 15.87
N PHE A 375 -12.09 2.12 14.80
CA PHE A 375 -11.06 2.83 14.07
C PHE A 375 -10.35 3.87 14.96
N VAL A 376 -11.11 4.69 15.69
CA VAL A 376 -10.55 5.67 16.63
C VAL A 376 -9.75 4.99 17.74
N ILE A 377 -10.29 3.90 18.33
CA ILE A 377 -9.56 3.11 19.35
C ILE A 377 -8.27 2.53 18.77
N GLY A 378 -8.29 2.04 17.52
CA GLY A 378 -7.09 1.56 16.85
C GLY A 378 -6.02 2.64 16.71
N ILE A 379 -6.39 3.86 16.30
CA ILE A 379 -5.47 5.00 16.24
C ILE A 379 -4.92 5.33 17.62
N ILE A 380 -5.76 5.43 18.64
CA ILE A 380 -5.30 5.71 20.01
C ILE A 380 -4.34 4.61 20.49
N SER A 381 -4.65 3.35 20.17
CA SER A 381 -3.79 2.21 20.52
C SER A 381 -2.42 2.28 19.85
N SER A 382 -2.29 2.90 18.67
CA SER A 382 -1.00 3.04 17.99
C SER A 382 0.02 3.87 18.76
N TYR A 383 -0.43 4.71 19.67
CA TYR A 383 0.43 5.52 20.56
C TYR A 383 0.87 4.77 21.82
N LEU A 384 0.37 3.56 22.07
CA LEU A 384 0.84 2.72 23.18
C LEU A 384 2.27 2.23 22.91
N PRO A 385 3.05 1.94 23.96
CA PRO A 385 4.39 1.37 23.80
C PRO A 385 4.37 0.10 22.92
N GLY A 386 5.36 -0.03 22.05
CA GLY A 386 5.49 -1.16 21.14
C GLY A 386 5.43 -0.78 19.67
N ILE A 387 4.99 -1.69 18.81
CA ILE A 387 4.90 -1.49 17.36
C ILE A 387 3.56 -0.84 17.03
N ALA A 388 3.58 0.45 16.63
CA ALA A 388 2.39 1.26 16.38
C ALA A 388 1.34 0.56 15.49
N CYS A 389 1.77 -0.05 14.39
CA CYS A 389 0.89 -0.78 13.48
C CYS A 389 0.19 -1.98 14.15
N LEU A 390 0.94 -2.80 14.92
CA LEU A 390 0.35 -3.94 15.63
C LEU A 390 -0.64 -3.48 16.68
N ASN A 391 -0.30 -2.43 17.43
CA ASN A 391 -1.20 -1.83 18.41
C ASN A 391 -2.49 -1.33 17.74
N ALA A 392 -2.38 -0.67 16.57
CA ALA A 392 -3.52 -0.21 15.80
C ALA A 392 -4.39 -1.37 15.31
N VAL A 393 -3.77 -2.42 14.75
CA VAL A 393 -4.47 -3.64 14.30
C VAL A 393 -5.20 -4.30 15.45
N LEU A 394 -4.50 -4.59 16.54
CA LEU A 394 -5.08 -5.29 17.71
C LEU A 394 -6.16 -4.45 18.38
N GLY A 395 -5.90 -3.16 18.61
CA GLY A 395 -6.86 -2.25 19.23
C GLY A 395 -8.16 -2.14 18.42
N SER A 396 -8.05 -1.98 17.11
CA SER A 396 -9.23 -1.89 16.24
C SER A 396 -9.96 -3.23 16.08
N MET A 397 -9.24 -4.35 15.93
CA MET A 397 -9.86 -5.68 15.82
C MET A 397 -10.60 -6.08 17.08
N ILE A 398 -9.93 -5.99 18.24
CA ILE A 398 -10.51 -6.39 19.53
C ILE A 398 -11.74 -5.54 19.85
N SER A 399 -11.61 -4.22 19.76
CA SER A 399 -12.74 -3.32 20.04
C SER A 399 -13.91 -3.54 19.08
N TYR A 400 -13.63 -3.73 17.79
CA TYR A 400 -14.67 -4.00 16.79
C TYR A 400 -15.44 -5.29 17.11
N VAL A 401 -14.74 -6.38 17.42
CA VAL A 401 -15.36 -7.68 17.73
C VAL A 401 -16.16 -7.59 19.02
N LEU A 402 -15.59 -6.99 20.08
CA LEU A 402 -16.26 -6.86 21.38
C LEU A 402 -17.55 -6.02 21.29
N PHE A 403 -17.48 -4.85 20.67
CA PHE A 403 -18.64 -3.99 20.55
C PHE A 403 -19.71 -4.54 19.59
N SER A 404 -19.32 -5.22 18.52
CA SER A 404 -20.28 -5.88 17.62
C SER A 404 -21.05 -6.97 18.35
N LYS A 405 -20.36 -7.83 19.11
CA LYS A 405 -21.02 -8.91 19.91
C LYS A 405 -21.89 -8.34 21.03
N ALA A 406 -21.43 -7.30 21.72
CA ALA A 406 -22.20 -6.64 22.77
C ALA A 406 -23.49 -6.02 22.20
N PHE A 407 -23.40 -5.37 21.05
CA PHE A 407 -24.56 -4.78 20.38
C PHE A 407 -25.58 -5.84 19.94
N ASP A 408 -25.11 -6.95 19.37
CA ASP A 408 -25.99 -8.06 18.98
C ASP A 408 -26.68 -8.67 20.20
N PHE A 409 -25.99 -8.86 21.31
CA PHE A 409 -26.56 -9.37 22.56
C PHE A 409 -27.67 -8.45 23.10
N VAL A 410 -27.42 -7.14 23.14
CA VAL A 410 -28.43 -6.14 23.60
C VAL A 410 -29.63 -6.11 22.65
N SER A 411 -29.43 -6.19 21.36
CA SER A 411 -30.52 -6.18 20.36
C SER A 411 -31.42 -7.42 20.50
N VAL A 412 -30.83 -8.60 20.69
CA VAL A 412 -31.54 -9.86 20.91
C VAL A 412 -32.31 -9.82 22.24
N SER A 413 -31.71 -9.33 23.33
CA SER A 413 -32.34 -9.19 24.63
C SER A 413 -33.57 -8.26 24.58
N LYS A 414 -33.45 -7.11 23.92
CA LYS A 414 -34.60 -6.19 23.73
C LYS A 414 -35.73 -6.84 22.94
N LYS A 415 -35.42 -7.62 21.89
CA LYS A 415 -36.45 -8.33 21.11
C LYS A 415 -37.16 -9.42 21.92
N ILE A 416 -36.45 -10.14 22.77
CA ILE A 416 -37.02 -11.14 23.68
C ILE A 416 -37.94 -10.48 24.69
N ASN A 417 -37.51 -9.36 25.30
CA ASN A 417 -38.31 -8.63 26.29
C ASN A 417 -39.58 -8.01 25.67
N SER A 418 -39.50 -7.49 24.44
CA SER A 418 -40.69 -6.97 23.75
C SER A 418 -41.71 -8.08 23.41
N LEU A 419 -41.23 -9.30 23.10
CA LEU A 419 -42.13 -10.44 22.88
C LEU A 419 -42.78 -10.98 24.17
N LYS A 420 -42.14 -10.79 25.35
CA LYS A 420 -42.72 -11.14 26.64
C LYS A 420 -43.74 -10.13 27.16
N LEU A 421 -43.62 -8.85 26.74
CA LEU A 421 -44.58 -7.80 27.12
C LEU A 421 -45.84 -7.80 26.26
N ASN A 422 -45.83 -8.48 25.11
CA ASN A 422 -46.98 -8.62 24.20
C ASN A 422 -47.74 -9.96 24.39
N LYS A 423 -47.41 -10.73 25.41
CA LYS A 423 -48.15 -11.88 25.93
C LYS A 423 -48.76 -11.53 27.30
#